data_caa42c3e85c89cee790372ee04017f68
#
_entry.id   caa42c3e85c89cee790372ee04017f68
#
_cell.length_a   1.000
_cell.length_b   1.000
_cell.length_c   1.000
_cell.angle_alpha   90.00
_cell.angle_beta   90.00
_cell.angle_gamma   90.00
#
_symmetry.space_group_name_H-M   'P 1'
#
loop_
_entity.id
_entity.type
_entity.pdbx_description
1 polymer ?
#
loop_
_entity_poly.entity_id
_entity_poly.type
_entity_poly.pdbx_seq_one_letter_code
_entity_poly.pdbx_strand_id
1 'polypeptide(L)'
;MTGALLLVVAVIHLAVTPVLKAAILDRTLTPQQLSIVSPPFLLNHLVVGILLIPIGFVTLYSAPALRLGKRWAWIINFADGLTILTLPIVLALVMPATDFQALPFLIAAGLITIVGITMTAALLWIRSDCQVR
;
A
#
# COMPACT_ATOMS: atom_id res chain seq x y z
N MET A 1 14.10 -5.35 3.42
CA MET A 1 13.01 -5.39 4.42
C MET A 1 11.66 -4.90 3.84
N THR A 2 11.62 -3.82 3.10
CA THR A 2 10.36 -3.19 2.60
C THR A 2 9.51 -4.12 1.72
N GLY A 3 10.11 -4.85 0.77
CA GLY A 3 9.38 -5.80 -0.07
C GLY A 3 8.71 -6.95 0.70
N ALA A 4 9.39 -7.47 1.73
CA ALA A 4 8.79 -8.48 2.60
C ALA A 4 7.61 -7.91 3.39
N LEU A 5 7.74 -6.67 3.87
CA LEU A 5 6.65 -5.98 4.56
C LEU A 5 5.43 -5.79 3.64
N LEU A 6 5.65 -5.40 2.39
CA LEU A 6 4.57 -5.26 1.39
C LEU A 6 3.84 -6.59 1.15
N LEU A 7 4.56 -7.71 1.06
CA LEU A 7 3.95 -9.03 0.92
C LEU A 7 3.13 -9.42 2.16
N VAL A 8 3.64 -9.14 3.36
CA VAL A 8 2.89 -9.38 4.60
C VAL A 8 1.62 -8.54 4.63
N VAL A 9 1.71 -7.25 4.28
CA VAL A 9 0.55 -6.35 4.19
C VAL A 9 -0.45 -6.86 3.15
N ALA A 10 0.01 -7.35 1.99
CA ALA A 10 -0.86 -7.93 0.96
C ALA A 10 -1.65 -9.13 1.50
N VAL A 11 -0.97 -10.07 2.16
CA VAL A 11 -1.61 -11.25 2.74
C VAL A 11 -2.60 -10.87 3.83
N ILE A 12 -2.22 -9.96 4.73
CA ILE A 12 -3.14 -9.45 5.77
C ILE A 12 -4.36 -8.80 5.13
N HIS A 13 -4.15 -7.97 4.11
CA HIS A 13 -5.23 -7.25 3.42
C HIS A 13 -6.24 -8.23 2.80
N LEU A 14 -5.76 -9.25 2.11
CA LEU A 14 -6.61 -10.30 1.53
C LEU A 14 -7.34 -11.12 2.61
N ALA A 15 -6.63 -11.53 3.66
CA ALA A 15 -7.20 -12.34 4.74
C ALA A 15 -8.24 -11.59 5.59
N VAL A 16 -8.04 -10.28 5.79
CA VAL A 16 -8.94 -9.44 6.60
C VAL A 16 -10.20 -9.03 5.82
N THR A 17 -10.16 -9.03 4.49
CA THR A 17 -11.30 -8.60 3.64
C THR A 17 -12.64 -9.27 4.02
N PRO A 18 -12.76 -10.60 4.13
CA PRO A 18 -14.01 -11.23 4.52
C PRO A 18 -14.43 -10.91 5.95
N VAL A 19 -13.47 -10.72 6.85
CA VAL A 19 -13.72 -10.34 8.26
C VAL A 19 -14.29 -8.93 8.33
N LEU A 20 -13.71 -7.99 7.60
CA LEU A 20 -14.21 -6.60 7.53
C LEU A 20 -15.61 -6.55 6.93
N LYS A 21 -15.86 -7.32 5.87
CA LYS A 21 -17.22 -7.43 5.32
C LYS A 21 -18.22 -7.87 6.40
N ALA A 22 -17.96 -8.98 7.06
CA ALA A 22 -18.85 -9.53 8.08
C ALA A 22 -19.00 -8.64 9.32
N ALA A 23 -17.91 -8.01 9.76
CA ALA A 23 -17.90 -7.21 10.99
C ALA A 23 -18.48 -5.80 10.81
N ILE A 24 -18.34 -5.23 9.63
CA ILE A 24 -18.72 -3.83 9.34
C ILE A 24 -19.94 -3.80 8.42
N LEU A 25 -19.82 -4.30 7.19
CA LEU A 25 -20.87 -4.13 6.20
C LEU A 25 -22.15 -4.88 6.57
N ASP A 26 -22.02 -6.16 6.93
CA ASP A 26 -23.19 -7.02 7.22
C ASP A 26 -23.91 -6.62 8.53
N ARG A 27 -23.24 -5.86 9.40
CA ARG A 27 -23.82 -5.40 10.68
C ARG A 27 -24.40 -3.99 10.63
N THR A 28 -23.89 -3.13 9.75
CA THR A 28 -24.24 -1.71 9.74
C THR A 28 -25.18 -1.32 8.61
N LEU A 29 -25.24 -2.13 7.53
CA LEU A 29 -26.00 -1.82 6.34
C LEU A 29 -27.25 -2.65 6.22
N THR A 30 -28.32 -2.07 5.69
CA THR A 30 -29.51 -2.79 5.27
C THR A 30 -29.22 -3.70 4.06
N PRO A 31 -30.01 -4.75 3.78
CA PRO A 31 -29.79 -5.63 2.63
C PRO A 31 -29.69 -4.88 1.30
N GLN A 32 -30.47 -3.81 1.12
CA GLN A 32 -30.44 -2.97 -0.08
C GLN A 32 -29.12 -2.18 -0.18
N GLN A 33 -28.67 -1.56 0.89
CA GLN A 33 -27.39 -0.85 0.94
C GLN A 33 -26.22 -1.81 0.74
N LEU A 34 -26.28 -3.00 1.34
CA LEU A 34 -25.25 -4.03 1.22
C LEU A 34 -25.07 -4.48 -0.23
N SER A 35 -26.15 -4.64 -0.99
CA SER A 35 -26.09 -5.03 -2.42
C SER A 35 -25.37 -4.00 -3.30
N ILE A 36 -25.40 -2.73 -2.91
CA ILE A 36 -24.75 -1.62 -3.64
C ILE A 36 -23.31 -1.43 -3.18
N VAL A 37 -23.05 -1.45 -1.87
CA VAL A 37 -21.76 -1.09 -1.27
C VAL A 37 -20.77 -2.25 -1.24
N SER A 38 -21.25 -3.48 -1.00
CA SER A 38 -20.36 -4.64 -0.83
C SER A 38 -19.53 -4.98 -2.07
N PRO A 39 -20.07 -4.98 -3.31
CA PRO A 39 -19.25 -5.33 -4.48
C PRO A 39 -18.07 -4.39 -4.70
N PRO A 40 -18.23 -3.05 -4.76
CA PRO A 40 -17.10 -2.14 -4.95
C PRO A 40 -16.13 -2.17 -3.78
N PHE A 41 -16.61 -2.32 -2.54
CA PHE A 41 -15.76 -2.46 -1.36
C PHE A 41 -14.85 -3.70 -1.47
N LEU A 42 -15.43 -4.87 -1.75
CA LEU A 42 -14.68 -6.12 -1.89
C LEU A 42 -13.70 -6.06 -3.06
N LEU A 43 -14.17 -5.53 -4.20
CA LEU A 43 -13.31 -5.37 -5.38
C LEU A 43 -12.09 -4.51 -5.06
N ASN A 44 -12.29 -3.36 -4.42
CA ASN A 44 -11.19 -2.47 -4.05
C ASN A 44 -10.20 -3.15 -3.10
N HIS A 45 -10.69 -3.83 -2.06
CA HIS A 45 -9.84 -4.55 -1.12
C HIS A 45 -9.04 -5.67 -1.79
N LEU A 46 -9.69 -6.49 -2.63
CA LEU A 46 -9.02 -7.58 -3.35
C LEU A 46 -7.97 -7.03 -4.33
N VAL A 47 -8.32 -6.00 -5.10
CA VAL A 47 -7.40 -5.39 -6.06
C VAL A 47 -6.16 -4.83 -5.37
N VAL A 48 -6.33 -4.09 -4.27
CA VAL A 48 -5.18 -3.56 -3.51
C VAL A 48 -4.30 -4.70 -2.98
N GLY A 49 -4.88 -5.73 -2.37
CA GLY A 49 -4.13 -6.87 -1.87
C GLY A 49 -3.37 -7.60 -2.99
N ILE A 50 -4.02 -7.84 -4.13
CA ILE A 50 -3.39 -8.51 -5.29
C ILE A 50 -2.27 -7.65 -5.88
N LEU A 51 -2.44 -6.33 -6.01
CA LEU A 51 -1.41 -5.43 -6.56
C LEU A 51 -0.18 -5.30 -5.66
N LEU A 52 -0.34 -5.39 -4.35
CA LEU A 52 0.79 -5.36 -3.41
C LEU A 52 1.71 -6.57 -3.54
N ILE A 53 1.22 -7.71 -4.04
CA ILE A 53 2.03 -8.92 -4.22
C ILE A 53 3.14 -8.69 -5.27
N PRO A 54 2.86 -8.33 -6.54
CA PRO A 54 3.92 -8.09 -7.53
C PRO A 54 4.84 -6.95 -7.12
N ILE A 55 4.34 -5.87 -6.53
CA ILE A 55 5.17 -4.76 -6.02
C ILE A 55 6.15 -5.27 -4.96
N GLY A 56 5.68 -6.06 -3.99
CA GLY A 56 6.52 -6.66 -2.95
C GLY A 56 7.59 -7.60 -3.53
N PHE A 57 7.22 -8.45 -4.49
CA PHE A 57 8.17 -9.33 -5.18
C PHE A 57 9.22 -8.56 -5.98
N VAL A 58 8.83 -7.57 -6.75
CA VAL A 58 9.76 -6.74 -7.54
C VAL A 58 10.73 -6.00 -6.62
N THR A 59 10.23 -5.44 -5.51
CA THR A 59 11.07 -4.79 -4.49
C THR A 59 12.08 -5.75 -3.88
N LEU A 60 11.68 -6.98 -3.55
CA LEU A 60 12.60 -8.01 -3.02
C LEU A 60 13.62 -8.45 -4.08
N TYR A 61 13.17 -8.73 -5.29
CA TYR A 61 14.01 -9.20 -6.38
C TYR A 61 15.06 -8.16 -6.79
N SER A 62 14.69 -6.89 -6.79
CA SER A 62 15.58 -5.78 -7.14
C SER A 62 16.56 -5.39 -6.03
N ALA A 63 16.36 -5.85 -4.78
CA ALA A 63 17.17 -5.44 -3.64
C ALA A 63 18.68 -5.73 -3.79
N PRO A 64 19.14 -6.90 -4.29
CA PRO A 64 20.57 -7.13 -4.55
C PRO A 64 21.13 -6.20 -5.62
N ALA A 65 20.38 -5.97 -6.70
CA ALA A 65 20.79 -5.07 -7.78
C ALA A 65 20.86 -3.61 -7.30
N LEU A 66 19.96 -3.22 -6.40
CA LEU A 66 19.99 -1.90 -5.77
C LEU A 66 21.26 -1.70 -4.93
N ARG A 67 21.68 -2.73 -4.15
CA ARG A 67 22.94 -2.70 -3.38
C ARG A 67 24.17 -2.59 -4.29
N LEU A 68 24.09 -3.11 -5.51
CA LEU A 68 25.13 -3.00 -6.53
C LEU A 68 25.05 -1.69 -7.34
N GLY A 69 24.21 -0.74 -6.97
CA GLY A 69 24.04 0.54 -7.64
C GLY A 69 23.40 0.45 -9.05
N LYS A 70 22.71 -0.64 -9.37
CA LYS A 70 22.10 -0.81 -10.69
C LYS A 70 20.96 0.20 -10.90
N ARG A 71 21.11 1.07 -11.92
CA ARG A 71 20.16 2.14 -12.23
C ARG A 71 18.72 1.64 -12.42
N TRP A 72 18.53 0.50 -13.08
CA TRP A 72 17.20 -0.05 -13.31
C TRP A 72 16.47 -0.40 -12.00
N ALA A 73 17.20 -0.99 -11.03
CA ALA A 73 16.64 -1.34 -9.73
C ALA A 73 16.24 -0.08 -8.94
N TRP A 74 17.04 0.98 -9.04
CA TRP A 74 16.72 2.27 -8.43
C TRP A 74 15.43 2.85 -9.04
N ILE A 75 15.31 2.88 -10.38
CA ILE A 75 14.14 3.44 -11.08
C ILE A 75 12.86 2.71 -10.68
N ILE A 76 12.90 1.37 -10.69
CA ILE A 76 11.71 0.57 -10.34
C ILE A 76 11.29 0.80 -8.89
N ASN A 77 12.22 0.68 -7.93
CA ASN A 77 11.88 0.89 -6.53
C ASN A 77 11.43 2.33 -6.23
N PHE A 78 11.97 3.32 -6.92
CA PHE A 78 11.53 4.71 -6.80
C PHE A 78 10.10 4.89 -7.32
N ALA A 79 9.79 4.30 -8.47
CA ALA A 79 8.44 4.32 -9.03
C ALA A 79 7.44 3.62 -8.09
N ASP A 80 7.79 2.45 -7.53
CA ASP A 80 6.98 1.73 -6.57
C ASP A 80 6.74 2.56 -5.30
N GLY A 81 7.79 3.17 -4.75
CA GLY A 81 7.70 4.04 -3.57
C GLY A 81 6.81 5.26 -3.82
N LEU A 82 6.94 5.89 -4.98
CA LEU A 82 6.10 7.02 -5.38
C LEU A 82 4.64 6.59 -5.56
N THR A 83 4.39 5.44 -6.18
CA THR A 83 3.04 4.89 -6.36
C THR A 83 2.39 4.63 -5.00
N ILE A 84 3.10 4.02 -4.06
CA ILE A 84 2.61 3.79 -2.70
C ILE A 84 2.31 5.12 -1.98
N LEU A 85 3.16 6.13 -2.16
CA LEU A 85 3.00 7.43 -1.52
C LEU A 85 1.85 8.26 -2.10
N THR A 86 1.51 8.08 -3.39
CA THR A 86 0.37 8.78 -3.99
C THR A 86 -0.97 8.30 -3.44
N LEU A 87 -1.06 7.05 -2.98
CA LEU A 87 -2.31 6.50 -2.47
C LEU A 87 -2.89 7.29 -1.28
N PRO A 88 -2.16 7.54 -0.17
CA PRO A 88 -2.68 8.32 0.95
C PRO A 88 -2.98 9.78 0.56
N ILE A 89 -2.23 10.35 -0.40
CA ILE A 89 -2.49 11.71 -0.90
C ILE A 89 -3.82 11.74 -1.64
N VAL A 90 -4.05 10.80 -2.54
CA VAL A 90 -5.33 10.72 -3.29
C VAL A 90 -6.49 10.47 -2.33
N LEU A 91 -6.33 9.57 -1.37
CA LEU A 91 -7.36 9.33 -0.35
C LEU A 91 -7.70 10.61 0.42
N ALA A 92 -6.70 11.38 0.84
CA ALA A 92 -6.91 12.64 1.56
C ALA A 92 -7.60 13.71 0.72
N LEU A 93 -7.43 13.69 -0.60
CA LEU A 93 -8.07 14.64 -1.51
C LEU A 93 -9.51 14.26 -1.90
N VAL A 94 -9.81 12.97 -1.93
CA VAL A 94 -11.08 12.45 -2.46
C VAL A 94 -12.08 12.11 -1.34
N MET A 95 -11.57 11.66 -0.19
CA MET A 95 -12.43 11.22 0.92
C MET A 95 -12.78 12.36 1.86
N PRO A 96 -14.04 12.43 2.34
CA PRO A 96 -14.43 13.42 3.34
C PRO A 96 -13.71 13.19 4.67
N ALA A 97 -13.50 14.27 5.43
CA ALA A 97 -12.79 14.21 6.72
C ALA A 97 -13.43 13.26 7.74
N THR A 98 -14.72 12.98 7.62
CA THR A 98 -15.45 12.04 8.47
C THR A 98 -14.96 10.60 8.33
N ASP A 99 -14.48 10.19 7.17
CA ASP A 99 -14.01 8.82 6.92
C ASP A 99 -12.66 8.56 7.62
N PHE A 100 -11.90 9.62 7.89
CA PHE A 100 -10.64 9.56 8.65
C PHE A 100 -10.84 9.40 10.17
N GLN A 101 -12.06 9.40 10.66
CA GLN A 101 -12.33 9.16 12.09
C GLN A 101 -12.31 7.66 12.46
N ALA A 102 -12.36 6.77 11.49
CA ALA A 102 -12.25 5.33 11.73
C ALA A 102 -10.80 4.93 12.04
N LEU A 103 -10.54 4.54 13.29
CA LEU A 103 -9.20 4.15 13.74
C LEU A 103 -8.50 3.10 12.86
N PRO A 104 -9.15 2.02 12.38
CA PRO A 104 -8.54 1.05 11.48
C PRO A 104 -8.07 1.68 10.15
N PHE A 105 -8.83 2.63 9.63
CA PHE A 105 -8.50 3.35 8.42
C PHE A 105 -7.27 4.25 8.61
N LEU A 106 -7.20 5.00 9.72
CA LEU A 106 -6.04 5.83 10.05
C LEU A 106 -4.77 5.02 10.22
N ILE A 107 -4.85 3.85 10.88
CA ILE A 107 -3.70 2.95 11.05
C ILE A 107 -3.23 2.45 9.68
N ALA A 108 -4.13 2.00 8.82
CA ALA A 108 -3.79 1.50 7.48
C ALA A 108 -3.17 2.60 6.60
N ALA A 109 -3.78 3.78 6.55
CA ALA A 109 -3.28 4.93 5.81
C ALA A 109 -1.91 5.39 6.34
N GLY A 110 -1.73 5.42 7.65
CA GLY A 110 -0.46 5.76 8.31
C GLY A 110 0.65 4.78 7.97
N LEU A 111 0.39 3.47 8.02
CA LEU A 111 1.36 2.44 7.66
C LEU A 111 1.78 2.54 6.19
N ILE A 112 0.84 2.72 5.27
CA ILE A 112 1.13 2.90 3.84
C ILE A 112 1.98 4.15 3.62
N THR A 113 1.66 5.26 4.30
CA THR A 113 2.43 6.50 4.21
C THR A 113 3.86 6.30 4.71
N ILE A 114 4.05 5.66 5.86
CA ILE A 114 5.39 5.36 6.42
C ILE A 114 6.19 4.48 5.45
N VAL A 115 5.59 3.45 4.87
CA VAL A 115 6.26 2.58 3.89
C VAL A 115 6.66 3.38 2.65
N GLY A 116 5.78 4.20 2.10
CA GLY A 116 6.08 5.04 0.93
C GLY A 116 7.20 6.05 1.20
N ILE A 117 7.16 6.74 2.34
CA ILE A 117 8.21 7.69 2.74
C ILE A 117 9.56 6.98 2.94
N THR A 118 9.57 5.86 3.67
CA THR A 118 10.83 5.13 3.94
C THR A 118 11.45 4.56 2.68
N MET A 119 10.65 4.03 1.75
CA MET A 119 11.14 3.60 0.43
C MET A 119 11.76 4.75 -0.34
N THR A 120 11.04 5.84 -0.49
CA THR A 120 11.49 6.99 -1.29
C THR A 120 12.72 7.65 -0.68
N ALA A 121 12.74 7.88 0.63
CA ALA A 121 13.87 8.50 1.34
C ALA A 121 15.13 7.63 1.28
N ALA A 122 15.01 6.32 1.51
CA ALA A 122 16.15 5.40 1.43
C ALA A 122 16.78 5.38 0.03
N LEU A 123 15.96 5.48 -1.03
CA LEU A 123 16.44 5.50 -2.41
C LEU A 123 17.13 6.81 -2.77
N LEU A 124 16.66 7.94 -2.27
CA LEU A 124 17.30 9.23 -2.45
C LEU A 124 18.67 9.26 -1.76
N TRP A 125 18.77 8.69 -0.57
CA TRP A 125 20.06 8.58 0.14
C TRP A 125 21.06 7.72 -0.64
N ILE A 126 20.69 6.51 -1.05
CA ILE A 126 21.58 5.63 -1.84
C ILE A 126 22.11 6.32 -3.08
N ARG A 127 21.28 7.15 -3.75
CA ARG A 127 21.71 7.91 -4.93
C ARG A 127 22.73 8.98 -4.59
N SER A 128 22.57 9.69 -3.47
CA SER A 128 23.53 10.74 -3.06
C SER A 128 24.90 10.16 -2.77
N ASP A 129 24.98 9.01 -2.08
CA ASP A 129 26.24 8.35 -1.77
C ASP A 129 26.97 7.81 -3.02
N CYS A 130 26.24 7.40 -4.06
CA CYS A 130 26.82 6.94 -5.31
C CYS A 130 27.37 8.07 -6.21
N GLN A 131 26.95 9.32 -5.99
CA GLN A 131 27.46 10.48 -6.75
C GLN A 131 28.74 11.10 -6.14
N VAL A 132 29.02 10.79 -4.87
CA VAL A 132 30.17 11.33 -4.13
C VAL A 132 31.41 10.42 -4.26
N ARG A 133 31.27 9.21 -4.78
CA ARG A 133 32.38 8.27 -5.06
C ARG A 133 32.69 8.20 -6.55
#